data_71d66ea5d1c0136bde8c7426dc4e9d98
#
_entry.id   71d66ea5d1c0136bde8c7426dc4e9d98
#
_cell.length_a   1.000
_cell.length_b   1.000
_cell.length_c   1.000
_cell.angle_alpha   90.00
_cell.angle_beta   90.00
_cell.angle_gamma   90.00
#
_symmetry.space_group_name_H-M   'P 1'
#
loop_
_entity.id
_entity.type
_entity.pdbx_description
1 polymer ?
#
loop_
_entity_poly.entity_id
_entity_poly.type
_entity_poly.pdbx_seq_one_letter_code
_entity_poly.pdbx_strand_id
1 'polypeptide(L)'
;MSANKITGRSAFLALLKDEGITHLFGNPGTTELPIMDALSEHPDLNYLMSMQESLVVYMAEGYSRASGKLSACNVHVAPGLGNAMGAIYAAKFANTPIIITAGQQELGHGLTEPLLYDSLVPMAEPLVKWAVEVTRLQDLPRIVRRAAKIAMTPPMGPVFISLPGDILNEEDALELGSRTRIQTKVCPTEETLNALADRMIEAKNPVILAGHEIATDRAFEEAGNMADVLGCAVYQQTVQYGAHFPSTHPCFMGALSRDQQQVRDVLSPYDLLIVLGADVLRMSVWAPVEPLPDGMPIIQIGQRDWEMGKNFPTEMAVRADIKETMAALTPILEKRGGQNLKSKSTKNKEVLRSKNWTKTREGLTKQLKELPKSGVIDPSWMLMTIIDSMPEDTIFVDEGIISTRSLPALLPYRDETSLFGMASGGIGWGVPAACGVQAAYPDRQVIAIIGDGSSMYSIQALWTAANQRLPINYIICDNGGYRIIKERLYAFHGNENFIGMDFKEPAVDFVGLAKSLGLPSTRVTNHNELVPALQEALDNRAGPNLISVSVDKGRF
;
A
#
# COMPACT_ATOMS: atom_id res chain seq x y z
N MET A 1 -17.55 0.79 46.72
CA MET A 1 -18.00 -0.07 45.63
C MET A 1 -16.77 -0.83 45.18
N SER A 2 -16.74 -2.16 45.22
CA SER A 2 -15.63 -2.93 44.68
C SER A 2 -15.57 -2.61 43.18
N ALA A 3 -14.42 -2.09 42.68
CA ALA A 3 -14.25 -1.93 41.27
C ALA A 3 -14.47 -3.28 40.57
N ASN A 4 -15.27 -3.31 39.51
CA ASN A 4 -15.48 -4.53 38.74
C ASN A 4 -14.11 -5.01 38.22
N LYS A 5 -13.78 -6.25 38.55
CA LYS A 5 -12.58 -6.88 38.02
C LYS A 5 -12.80 -7.24 36.56
N ILE A 6 -11.73 -7.19 35.78
CA ILE A 6 -11.71 -7.55 34.36
C ILE A 6 -10.47 -8.39 34.08
N THR A 7 -10.59 -9.40 33.22
CA THR A 7 -9.44 -10.21 32.79
C THR A 7 -8.56 -9.44 31.82
N GLY A 8 -7.27 -9.79 31.74
CA GLY A 8 -6.33 -9.18 30.78
C GLY A 8 -6.82 -9.30 29.34
N ARG A 9 -7.37 -10.47 28.95
CA ARG A 9 -7.91 -10.72 27.60
C ARG A 9 -9.11 -9.81 27.27
N SER A 10 -10.09 -9.67 28.17
CA SER A 10 -11.23 -8.76 27.96
C SER A 10 -10.80 -7.29 27.99
N ALA A 11 -9.87 -6.92 28.87
CA ALA A 11 -9.29 -5.57 28.91
C ALA A 11 -8.55 -5.22 27.60
N PHE A 12 -7.77 -6.17 27.05
CA PHE A 12 -7.08 -5.99 25.77
C PHE A 12 -8.07 -5.71 24.63
N LEU A 13 -9.12 -6.53 24.47
CA LEU A 13 -10.13 -6.33 23.42
C LEU A 13 -10.90 -5.03 23.61
N ALA A 14 -11.28 -4.69 24.85
CA ALA A 14 -11.95 -3.44 25.15
C ALA A 14 -11.09 -2.23 24.80
N LEU A 15 -9.77 -2.28 25.05
CA LEU A 15 -8.81 -1.24 24.69
C LEU A 15 -8.67 -1.10 23.16
N LEU A 16 -8.58 -2.21 22.42
CA LEU A 16 -8.54 -2.16 20.95
C LEU A 16 -9.78 -1.46 20.37
N LYS A 17 -10.97 -1.81 20.87
CA LYS A 17 -12.24 -1.19 20.46
C LYS A 17 -12.26 0.32 20.77
N ASP A 18 -11.86 0.70 21.97
CA ASP A 18 -11.80 2.12 22.36
C ASP A 18 -10.77 2.90 21.53
N GLU A 19 -9.71 2.25 21.05
CA GLU A 19 -8.77 2.84 20.07
C GLU A 19 -9.36 2.98 18.66
N GLY A 20 -10.57 2.49 18.42
CA GLY A 20 -11.31 2.57 17.15
C GLY A 20 -11.07 1.41 16.21
N ILE A 21 -10.47 0.32 16.70
CA ILE A 21 -10.25 -0.91 15.93
C ILE A 21 -11.55 -1.70 15.88
N THR A 22 -12.01 -2.02 14.68
CA THR A 22 -13.24 -2.77 14.41
C THR A 22 -12.98 -4.16 13.85
N HIS A 23 -11.75 -4.43 13.42
CA HIS A 23 -11.33 -5.69 12.84
C HIS A 23 -10.03 -6.16 13.49
N LEU A 24 -10.02 -7.41 13.93
CA LEU A 24 -8.83 -8.12 14.40
C LEU A 24 -8.53 -9.24 13.40
N PHE A 25 -7.37 -9.20 12.80
CA PHE A 25 -6.89 -10.21 11.87
C PHE A 25 -6.03 -11.22 12.63
N GLY A 26 -6.20 -12.54 12.40
CA GLY A 26 -5.47 -13.49 13.20
C GLY A 26 -5.29 -14.87 12.58
N ASN A 27 -4.25 -15.55 13.05
CA ASN A 27 -4.05 -16.98 12.91
C ASN A 27 -3.83 -17.55 14.32
N PRO A 28 -4.86 -18.17 14.95
CA PRO A 28 -4.80 -18.53 16.36
C PRO A 28 -3.97 -19.79 16.60
N GLY A 29 -3.20 -19.78 17.68
CA GLY A 29 -2.60 -20.94 18.29
C GLY A 29 -3.01 -21.09 19.75
N THR A 30 -2.32 -21.93 20.51
CA THR A 30 -2.69 -22.23 21.91
C THR A 30 -2.49 -21.04 22.84
N THR A 31 -1.53 -20.18 22.59
CA THR A 31 -1.28 -18.97 23.41
C THR A 31 -2.26 -17.84 23.13
N GLU A 32 -3.02 -17.91 22.03
CA GLU A 32 -4.08 -16.96 21.67
C GLU A 32 -5.47 -17.38 22.18
N LEU A 33 -5.63 -18.59 22.74
CA LEU A 33 -6.91 -19.08 23.26
C LEU A 33 -7.58 -18.11 24.25
N PRO A 34 -6.88 -17.40 25.14
CA PRO A 34 -7.51 -16.40 25.99
C PRO A 34 -8.21 -15.29 25.20
N ILE A 35 -7.58 -14.79 24.11
CA ILE A 35 -8.17 -13.79 23.23
C ILE A 35 -9.38 -14.36 22.49
N MET A 36 -9.27 -15.59 21.97
CA MET A 36 -10.35 -16.26 21.24
C MET A 36 -11.58 -16.48 22.11
N ASP A 37 -11.38 -16.86 23.38
CA ASP A 37 -12.46 -17.02 24.37
C ASP A 37 -13.19 -15.68 24.61
N ALA A 38 -12.42 -14.62 24.85
CA ALA A 38 -12.97 -13.30 25.14
C ALA A 38 -13.68 -12.64 23.92
N LEU A 39 -13.40 -13.05 22.68
CA LEU A 39 -14.10 -12.50 21.50
C LEU A 39 -15.61 -12.72 21.55
N SER A 40 -16.08 -13.76 22.23
CA SER A 40 -17.51 -14.01 22.43
C SER A 40 -18.20 -12.89 23.23
N GLU A 41 -17.46 -12.18 24.07
CA GLU A 41 -17.92 -11.05 24.88
C GLU A 41 -17.85 -9.71 24.10
N HIS A 42 -17.23 -9.69 22.91
CA HIS A 42 -17.00 -8.50 22.08
C HIS A 42 -17.52 -8.70 20.63
N PRO A 43 -18.84 -8.94 20.42
CA PRO A 43 -19.41 -9.27 19.12
C PRO A 43 -19.31 -8.15 18.07
N ASP A 44 -18.98 -6.95 18.48
CA ASP A 44 -18.75 -5.77 17.64
C ASP A 44 -17.30 -5.68 17.12
N LEU A 45 -16.40 -6.59 17.54
CA LEU A 45 -15.06 -6.72 16.98
C LEU A 45 -15.05 -7.90 15.98
N ASN A 46 -14.94 -7.58 14.69
CA ASN A 46 -14.91 -8.59 13.64
C ASN A 46 -13.57 -9.32 13.63
N TYR A 47 -13.58 -10.65 13.78
CA TYR A 47 -12.38 -11.46 13.68
C TYR A 47 -12.26 -12.10 12.30
N LEU A 48 -11.19 -11.79 11.58
CA LEU A 48 -10.88 -12.37 10.28
C LEU A 48 -9.70 -13.34 10.41
N MET A 49 -10.00 -14.63 10.28
CA MET A 49 -8.99 -15.68 10.33
C MET A 49 -8.29 -15.85 8.99
N SER A 50 -6.98 -16.06 9.01
CA SER A 50 -6.22 -16.55 7.87
C SER A 50 -5.37 -17.76 8.24
N MET A 51 -4.90 -18.50 7.22
CA MET A 51 -4.22 -19.78 7.41
C MET A 51 -2.69 -19.66 7.50
N GLN A 52 -2.17 -18.42 7.58
CA GLN A 52 -0.73 -18.17 7.69
C GLN A 52 -0.50 -16.73 8.15
N GLU A 53 0.51 -16.49 8.97
CA GLU A 53 0.68 -15.24 9.72
C GLU A 53 1.10 -14.04 8.86
N SER A 54 1.84 -14.26 7.76
CA SER A 54 2.14 -13.14 6.85
C SER A 54 0.88 -12.58 6.21
N LEU A 55 -0.09 -13.46 5.90
CA LEU A 55 -1.37 -13.03 5.32
C LEU A 55 -2.19 -12.21 6.32
N VAL A 56 -2.13 -12.56 7.59
CA VAL A 56 -2.76 -11.81 8.68
C VAL A 56 -2.29 -10.37 8.70
N VAL A 57 -0.96 -10.16 8.64
CA VAL A 57 -0.36 -8.82 8.63
C VAL A 57 -0.68 -8.08 7.33
N TYR A 58 -0.64 -8.73 6.17
CA TYR A 58 -1.01 -8.12 4.89
C TYR A 58 -2.49 -7.71 4.81
N MET A 59 -3.41 -8.50 5.39
CA MET A 59 -4.82 -8.10 5.51
C MET A 59 -4.98 -6.87 6.40
N ALA A 60 -4.31 -6.84 7.56
CA ALA A 60 -4.31 -5.70 8.46
C ALA A 60 -3.73 -4.45 7.78
N GLU A 61 -2.67 -4.60 6.98
CA GLU A 61 -2.08 -3.54 6.17
C GLU A 61 -3.07 -3.00 5.12
N GLY A 62 -3.67 -3.90 4.33
CA GLY A 62 -4.65 -3.52 3.31
C GLY A 62 -5.83 -2.76 3.92
N TYR A 63 -6.37 -3.23 5.04
CA TYR A 63 -7.44 -2.55 5.78
C TYR A 63 -7.01 -1.16 6.29
N SER A 64 -5.85 -1.08 6.92
CA SER A 64 -5.35 0.18 7.49
C SER A 64 -5.07 1.22 6.42
N ARG A 65 -4.42 0.84 5.32
CA ARG A 65 -4.17 1.75 4.17
C ARG A 65 -5.46 2.23 3.53
N ALA A 66 -6.42 1.33 3.33
CA ALA A 66 -7.69 1.66 2.70
C ALA A 66 -8.56 2.56 3.59
N SER A 67 -8.71 2.23 4.86
CA SER A 67 -9.56 2.96 5.79
C SER A 67 -8.93 4.24 6.37
N GLY A 68 -7.59 4.33 6.36
CA GLY A 68 -6.84 5.35 7.09
C GLY A 68 -6.90 5.19 8.62
N LYS A 69 -7.31 4.01 9.12
CA LYS A 69 -7.48 3.72 10.54
C LYS A 69 -6.39 2.78 11.06
N LEU A 70 -6.17 2.84 12.37
CA LEU A 70 -5.36 1.84 13.06
C LEU A 70 -6.02 0.47 12.93
N SER A 71 -5.23 -0.56 12.59
CA SER A 71 -5.66 -1.96 12.60
C SER A 71 -4.90 -2.75 13.66
N ALA A 72 -5.38 -3.96 13.96
CA ALA A 72 -4.68 -4.89 14.83
C ALA A 72 -4.64 -6.28 14.22
N CYS A 73 -3.56 -7.00 14.49
CA CYS A 73 -3.46 -8.40 14.13
C CYS A 73 -2.73 -9.21 15.22
N ASN A 74 -2.98 -10.52 15.20
CA ASN A 74 -2.42 -11.45 16.17
C ASN A 74 -1.80 -12.65 15.46
N VAL A 75 -0.55 -12.99 15.84
CA VAL A 75 0.21 -14.12 15.31
C VAL A 75 0.66 -15.04 16.43
N HIS A 76 1.04 -16.29 16.13
CA HIS A 76 1.30 -17.30 17.14
C HIS A 76 2.79 -17.40 17.51
N VAL A 77 3.14 -16.94 18.70
CA VAL A 77 4.48 -17.04 19.33
C VAL A 77 5.65 -16.80 18.35
N ALA A 78 6.81 -17.38 18.61
CA ALA A 78 8.02 -17.16 17.80
C ALA A 78 7.89 -17.69 16.35
N PRO A 79 7.40 -18.91 16.07
CA PRO A 79 7.20 -19.36 14.69
C PRO A 79 6.26 -18.47 13.88
N GLY A 80 5.14 -18.05 14.48
CA GLY A 80 4.18 -17.18 13.80
C GLY A 80 4.73 -15.78 13.55
N LEU A 81 5.45 -15.20 14.52
CA LEU A 81 6.16 -13.94 14.31
C LEU A 81 7.21 -14.09 13.20
N GLY A 82 7.98 -15.19 13.21
CA GLY A 82 8.96 -15.51 12.16
C GLY A 82 8.33 -15.57 10.77
N ASN A 83 7.17 -16.24 10.63
CA ASN A 83 6.41 -16.30 9.38
C ASN A 83 5.91 -14.92 8.93
N ALA A 84 5.63 -14.00 9.85
CA ALA A 84 5.08 -12.68 9.57
C ALA A 84 6.16 -11.62 9.21
N MET A 85 7.45 -11.87 9.42
CA MET A 85 8.51 -10.86 9.33
C MET A 85 8.54 -10.12 7.99
N GLY A 86 8.37 -10.82 6.86
CA GLY A 86 8.31 -10.19 5.54
C GLY A 86 7.12 -9.23 5.38
N ALA A 87 5.99 -9.57 5.97
CA ALA A 87 4.79 -8.72 5.95
C ALA A 87 4.93 -7.52 6.91
N ILE A 88 5.58 -7.71 8.06
CA ILE A 88 5.91 -6.60 8.98
C ILE A 88 6.87 -5.61 8.32
N TYR A 89 7.86 -6.11 7.57
CA TYR A 89 8.73 -5.26 6.75
C TYR A 89 7.94 -4.44 5.73
N ALA A 90 6.96 -5.05 5.04
CA ALA A 90 6.12 -4.34 4.09
C ALA A 90 5.29 -3.23 4.77
N ALA A 91 4.67 -3.51 5.92
CA ALA A 91 3.93 -2.53 6.70
C ALA A 91 4.80 -1.37 7.19
N LYS A 92 6.04 -1.65 7.64
CA LYS A 92 7.04 -0.62 7.97
C LYS A 92 7.35 0.26 6.78
N PHE A 93 7.60 -0.35 5.61
CA PHE A 93 7.95 0.36 4.39
C PHE A 93 6.82 1.26 3.88
N ALA A 94 5.57 0.78 3.99
CA ALA A 94 4.37 1.54 3.62
C ALA A 94 3.93 2.56 4.69
N ASN A 95 4.62 2.66 5.82
CA ASN A 95 4.26 3.48 6.97
C ASN A 95 2.83 3.21 7.47
N THR A 96 2.43 1.95 7.50
CA THR A 96 1.06 1.55 7.85
C THR A 96 0.92 1.34 9.36
N PRO A 97 -0.01 2.04 10.04
CA PRO A 97 -0.21 1.88 11.47
C PRO A 97 -0.95 0.57 11.79
N ILE A 98 -0.25 -0.36 12.45
CA ILE A 98 -0.77 -1.66 12.86
C ILE A 98 -0.27 -1.97 14.27
N ILE A 99 -1.15 -2.43 15.15
CA ILE A 99 -0.77 -3.11 16.39
C ILE A 99 -0.64 -4.60 16.08
N ILE A 100 0.57 -5.10 16.05
CA ILE A 100 0.88 -6.52 15.86
C ILE A 100 1.08 -7.12 17.24
N THR A 101 0.38 -8.20 17.53
CA THR A 101 0.54 -8.94 18.79
C THR A 101 0.92 -10.38 18.52
N ALA A 102 1.65 -10.96 19.44
CA ALA A 102 1.85 -12.41 19.50
C ALA A 102 1.59 -12.90 20.91
N GLY A 103 0.92 -14.03 21.04
CA GLY A 103 0.87 -14.73 22.30
C GLY A 103 2.28 -15.17 22.71
N GLN A 104 2.50 -15.33 24.00
CA GLN A 104 3.76 -15.82 24.56
C GLN A 104 3.45 -16.85 25.65
N GLN A 105 4.44 -17.71 25.91
CA GLN A 105 4.41 -18.59 27.08
C GLN A 105 4.32 -17.77 28.37
N GLU A 106 3.83 -18.38 29.43
CA GLU A 106 3.74 -17.75 30.75
C GLU A 106 5.10 -17.25 31.23
N LEU A 107 5.15 -16.07 31.84
CA LEU A 107 6.38 -15.39 32.24
C LEU A 107 7.31 -16.27 33.10
N GLY A 108 6.75 -17.01 34.05
CA GLY A 108 7.51 -17.93 34.89
C GLY A 108 8.04 -19.17 34.19
N HIS A 109 7.52 -19.48 32.99
CA HIS A 109 7.88 -20.69 32.24
C HIS A 109 9.03 -20.47 31.26
N GLY A 110 9.31 -19.23 30.85
CA GLY A 110 10.35 -18.92 29.87
C GLY A 110 11.74 -19.40 30.21
N LEU A 111 12.10 -19.46 31.51
CA LEU A 111 13.41 -19.95 31.96
C LEU A 111 13.67 -21.42 31.59
N THR A 112 12.63 -22.22 31.38
CA THR A 112 12.73 -23.64 31.02
C THR A 112 12.78 -23.85 29.51
N GLU A 113 12.79 -22.76 28.72
CA GLU A 113 12.82 -22.80 27.25
C GLU A 113 11.75 -23.76 26.68
N PRO A 114 10.45 -23.54 27.02
CA PRO A 114 9.40 -24.43 26.57
C PRO A 114 9.24 -24.41 25.05
N LEU A 115 8.56 -25.43 24.50
CA LEU A 115 8.29 -25.51 23.07
C LEU A 115 7.68 -24.21 22.53
N LEU A 116 8.15 -23.73 21.38
CA LEU A 116 7.73 -22.51 20.69
C LEU A 116 8.18 -21.19 21.38
N TYR A 117 8.88 -21.26 22.50
CA TYR A 117 9.38 -20.09 23.20
C TYR A 117 10.60 -19.49 22.49
N ASP A 118 10.62 -18.19 22.37
CA ASP A 118 11.80 -17.35 22.11
C ASP A 118 11.50 -15.90 22.57
N SER A 119 12.52 -15.07 22.65
CA SER A 119 12.38 -13.65 22.96
C SER A 119 11.78 -12.88 21.78
N LEU A 120 10.47 -12.60 21.81
CA LEU A 120 9.73 -12.02 20.69
C LEU A 120 10.08 -10.54 20.42
N VAL A 121 10.37 -9.78 21.47
CA VAL A 121 10.68 -8.34 21.35
C VAL A 121 11.91 -8.11 20.47
N PRO A 122 13.08 -8.76 20.70
CA PRO A 122 14.24 -8.60 19.83
C PRO A 122 14.02 -9.06 18.39
N MET A 123 13.10 -10.04 18.15
CA MET A 123 12.76 -10.47 16.80
C MET A 123 12.00 -9.38 16.04
N ALA A 124 11.05 -8.70 16.69
CA ALA A 124 10.22 -7.68 16.05
C ALA A 124 10.88 -6.31 15.95
N GLU A 125 11.72 -5.94 16.92
CA GLU A 125 12.26 -4.59 17.12
C GLU A 125 12.86 -3.94 15.87
N PRO A 126 13.64 -4.64 15.01
CA PRO A 126 14.21 -4.04 13.79
C PRO A 126 13.17 -3.58 12.77
N LEU A 127 11.95 -4.14 12.82
CA LEU A 127 10.92 -3.93 11.79
C LEU A 127 9.72 -3.11 12.27
N VAL A 128 9.70 -2.70 13.53
CA VAL A 128 8.58 -1.93 14.10
C VAL A 128 9.05 -0.61 14.71
N LYS A 129 8.13 0.30 14.96
CA LYS A 129 8.44 1.58 15.63
C LYS A 129 8.69 1.41 17.13
N TRP A 130 8.09 0.40 17.72
CA TRP A 130 8.22 0.07 19.14
C TRP A 130 7.79 -1.36 19.37
N ALA A 131 8.52 -2.07 20.21
CA ALA A 131 8.21 -3.43 20.64
C ALA A 131 8.24 -3.53 22.16
N VAL A 132 7.37 -4.33 22.75
CA VAL A 132 7.28 -4.52 24.20
C VAL A 132 6.63 -5.84 24.56
N GLU A 133 7.02 -6.44 25.68
CA GLU A 133 6.31 -7.54 26.33
C GLU A 133 5.53 -7.02 27.54
N VAL A 134 4.30 -7.50 27.73
CA VAL A 134 3.49 -7.17 28.88
C VAL A 134 3.90 -8.06 30.05
N THR A 135 4.55 -7.51 31.07
CA THR A 135 5.04 -8.27 32.22
C THR A 135 4.19 -8.10 33.49
N ARG A 136 3.17 -7.26 33.44
CA ARG A 136 2.20 -7.03 34.54
C ARG A 136 0.87 -6.62 33.95
N LEU A 137 -0.21 -7.20 34.47
CA LEU A 137 -1.57 -6.88 34.03
C LEU A 137 -1.91 -5.39 34.17
N GLN A 138 -1.47 -4.75 35.26
CA GLN A 138 -1.73 -3.33 35.54
C GLN A 138 -1.10 -2.38 34.51
N ASP A 139 -0.07 -2.84 33.75
CA ASP A 139 0.59 -2.05 32.70
C ASP A 139 -0.06 -2.24 31.33
N LEU A 140 -0.88 -3.28 31.13
CA LEU A 140 -1.55 -3.58 29.86
C LEU A 140 -2.30 -2.37 29.26
N PRO A 141 -3.16 -1.63 30.01
CA PRO A 141 -3.86 -0.48 29.46
C PRO A 141 -2.88 0.59 28.95
N ARG A 142 -1.85 0.89 29.72
CA ARG A 142 -0.84 1.89 29.36
C ARG A 142 -0.04 1.47 28.13
N ILE A 143 0.28 0.19 28.01
CA ILE A 143 1.02 -0.37 26.87
C ILE A 143 0.19 -0.25 25.60
N VAL A 144 -1.07 -0.68 25.59
CA VAL A 144 -1.94 -0.61 24.41
C VAL A 144 -2.18 0.84 23.97
N ARG A 145 -2.45 1.76 24.92
CA ARG A 145 -2.59 3.20 24.63
C ARG A 145 -1.33 3.79 24.00
N ARG A 146 -0.16 3.44 24.56
CA ARG A 146 1.13 3.89 24.02
C ARG A 146 1.39 3.32 22.64
N ALA A 147 1.12 2.04 22.39
CA ALA A 147 1.24 1.38 21.11
C ALA A 147 0.40 2.08 20.03
N ALA A 148 -0.88 2.30 20.30
CA ALA A 148 -1.78 3.01 19.40
C ALA A 148 -1.30 4.43 19.08
N LYS A 149 -0.88 5.19 20.10
CA LYS A 149 -0.31 6.53 19.92
C LYS A 149 0.94 6.50 19.01
N ILE A 150 1.89 5.59 19.27
CA ILE A 150 3.14 5.48 18.49
C ILE A 150 2.86 5.06 17.05
N ALA A 151 1.99 4.08 16.84
CA ALA A 151 1.63 3.61 15.51
C ALA A 151 1.04 4.72 14.64
N MET A 152 0.14 5.53 15.21
CA MET A 152 -0.59 6.60 14.53
C MET A 152 0.17 7.93 14.42
N THR A 153 1.32 8.09 15.08
CA THR A 153 2.11 9.32 14.99
C THR A 153 3.03 9.25 13.76
N PRO A 154 2.99 10.22 12.82
CA PRO A 154 3.87 10.24 11.66
C PRO A 154 5.37 10.34 12.00
N PRO A 155 6.22 9.71 11.19
CA PRO A 155 5.88 8.73 10.17
C PRO A 155 5.21 7.52 10.81
N MET A 156 3.95 7.22 10.39
CA MET A 156 3.18 6.11 10.94
C MET A 156 3.89 4.76 10.71
N GLY A 157 3.46 3.71 11.40
CA GLY A 157 4.06 2.39 11.18
C GLY A 157 3.65 1.36 12.21
N PRO A 158 4.04 0.09 12.01
CA PRO A 158 3.68 -1.01 12.89
C PRO A 158 4.37 -0.89 14.26
N VAL A 159 3.69 -1.42 15.27
CA VAL A 159 4.21 -1.63 16.63
C VAL A 159 3.95 -3.08 17.03
N PHE A 160 4.72 -3.61 17.98
CA PHE A 160 4.61 -4.99 18.43
C PHE A 160 4.38 -5.10 19.94
N ILE A 161 3.47 -5.99 20.35
CA ILE A 161 3.20 -6.33 21.76
C ILE A 161 3.23 -7.85 21.94
N SER A 162 4.11 -8.34 22.79
CA SER A 162 4.12 -9.72 23.27
C SER A 162 3.14 -9.86 24.44
N LEU A 163 2.26 -10.87 24.39
CA LEU A 163 1.16 -11.08 25.30
C LEU A 163 1.28 -12.46 26.01
N PRO A 164 1.93 -12.55 27.19
CA PRO A 164 2.02 -13.79 27.94
C PRO A 164 0.65 -14.31 28.42
N GLY A 165 0.49 -15.64 28.41
CA GLY A 165 -0.79 -16.28 28.72
C GLY A 165 -1.29 -16.04 30.15
N ASP A 166 -0.39 -16.00 31.13
CA ASP A 166 -0.71 -15.68 32.54
C ASP A 166 -1.27 -14.27 32.68
N ILE A 167 -0.68 -13.28 31.99
CA ILE A 167 -1.17 -11.89 31.98
C ILE A 167 -2.58 -11.79 31.37
N LEU A 168 -2.84 -12.51 30.28
CA LEU A 168 -4.16 -12.50 29.65
C LEU A 168 -5.25 -13.16 30.50
N ASN A 169 -4.88 -14.14 31.33
CA ASN A 169 -5.79 -14.87 32.20
C ASN A 169 -5.91 -14.27 33.60
N GLU A 170 -4.98 -13.40 34.02
CA GLU A 170 -5.05 -12.69 35.28
C GLU A 170 -6.26 -11.73 35.33
N GLU A 171 -6.86 -11.55 36.50
CA GLU A 171 -8.02 -10.70 36.71
C GLU A 171 -7.74 -9.68 37.81
N ASP A 172 -7.97 -8.41 37.52
CA ASP A 172 -7.81 -7.32 38.50
C ASP A 172 -8.76 -6.14 38.20
N ALA A 173 -8.85 -5.22 39.13
CA ALA A 173 -9.51 -3.94 38.92
C ALA A 173 -8.61 -3.01 38.11
N LEU A 174 -8.88 -2.88 36.81
CA LEU A 174 -8.08 -2.09 35.90
C LEU A 174 -8.73 -0.75 35.57
N GLU A 175 -7.93 0.29 35.57
CA GLU A 175 -8.29 1.57 34.96
C GLU A 175 -7.81 1.59 33.50
N LEU A 176 -8.75 1.50 32.55
CA LEU A 176 -8.41 1.42 31.12
C LEU A 176 -7.89 2.76 30.54
N GLY A 177 -8.08 3.87 31.25
CA GLY A 177 -7.67 5.19 30.80
C GLY A 177 -8.39 5.65 29.53
N SER A 178 -7.95 6.75 28.97
CA SER A 178 -8.47 7.30 27.71
C SER A 178 -7.43 7.32 26.62
N ARG A 179 -7.89 7.28 25.36
CA ARG A 179 -7.02 7.36 24.18
C ARG A 179 -6.34 8.72 24.08
N THR A 180 -5.10 8.72 23.61
CA THR A 180 -4.35 9.93 23.25
C THR A 180 -4.00 9.90 21.77
N ARG A 181 -4.32 10.97 21.06
CA ARG A 181 -3.84 11.21 19.69
C ARG A 181 -3.05 12.51 19.66
N ILE A 182 -1.90 12.45 19.00
CA ILE A 182 -1.08 13.66 18.79
C ILE A 182 -1.69 14.43 17.63
N GLN A 183 -1.80 15.75 17.76
CA GLN A 183 -2.13 16.61 16.62
C GLN A 183 -0.95 16.62 15.66
N THR A 184 -1.14 16.09 14.47
CA THR A 184 -0.09 15.87 13.46
C THR A 184 -0.20 16.77 12.25
N LYS A 185 -1.27 17.59 12.17
CA LYS A 185 -1.48 18.56 11.08
C LYS A 185 -0.59 19.78 11.31
N VAL A 186 0.68 19.63 10.94
CA VAL A 186 1.70 20.68 11.12
C VAL A 186 1.80 21.48 9.84
N CYS A 187 1.54 22.79 9.93
CA CYS A 187 1.76 23.77 8.87
C CYS A 187 3.07 24.52 9.12
N PRO A 188 3.87 24.83 8.07
CA PRO A 188 5.08 25.65 8.22
C PRO A 188 4.77 27.07 8.70
N THR A 189 5.78 27.74 9.24
CA THR A 189 5.64 29.16 9.62
C THR A 189 5.39 30.05 8.39
N GLU A 190 4.81 31.22 8.60
CA GLU A 190 4.56 32.20 7.52
C GLU A 190 5.86 32.57 6.78
N GLU A 191 6.97 32.71 7.49
CA GLU A 191 8.29 32.94 6.90
C GLU A 191 8.69 31.83 5.96
N THR A 192 8.57 30.57 6.38
CA THR A 192 8.87 29.40 5.54
C THR A 192 7.94 29.31 4.33
N LEU A 193 6.65 29.55 4.53
CA LEU A 193 5.67 29.56 3.42
C LEU A 193 5.99 30.64 2.38
N ASN A 194 6.38 31.84 2.83
CA ASN A 194 6.79 32.91 1.96
C ASN A 194 8.09 32.56 1.19
N ALA A 195 9.08 31.99 1.85
CA ALA A 195 10.33 31.56 1.22
C ALA A 195 10.08 30.45 0.15
N LEU A 196 9.21 29.46 0.47
CA LEU A 196 8.77 28.45 -0.49
C LEU A 196 8.10 29.08 -1.71
N ALA A 197 7.16 30.02 -1.47
CA ALA A 197 6.44 30.69 -2.55
C ALA A 197 7.39 31.48 -3.47
N ASP A 198 8.31 32.25 -2.89
CA ASP A 198 9.29 33.03 -3.66
C ASP A 198 10.14 32.11 -4.53
N ARG A 199 10.70 31.05 -3.92
CA ARG A 199 11.54 30.09 -4.64
C ARG A 199 10.82 29.39 -5.79
N MET A 200 9.55 28.99 -5.57
CA MET A 200 8.73 28.35 -6.59
C MET A 200 8.35 29.31 -7.73
N ILE A 201 8.09 30.58 -7.41
CA ILE A 201 7.76 31.62 -8.42
C ILE A 201 9.00 31.98 -9.28
N GLU A 202 10.18 32.02 -8.70
CA GLU A 202 11.44 32.29 -9.39
C GLU A 202 11.80 31.20 -10.42
N ALA A 203 11.40 29.96 -10.18
CA ALA A 203 11.67 28.85 -11.09
C ALA A 203 11.02 29.09 -12.46
N LYS A 204 11.79 28.89 -13.53
CA LYS A 204 11.29 29.08 -14.91
C LYS A 204 10.43 27.90 -15.36
N ASN A 205 10.82 26.70 -15.00
CA ASN A 205 10.15 25.46 -15.38
C ASN A 205 10.18 24.43 -14.24
N PRO A 206 9.45 24.66 -13.12
CA PRO A 206 9.41 23.73 -12.02
C PRO A 206 8.65 22.45 -12.38
N VAL A 207 8.95 21.35 -11.66
CA VAL A 207 8.24 20.07 -11.76
C VAL A 207 7.89 19.56 -10.38
N ILE A 208 6.69 18.96 -10.21
CA ILE A 208 6.25 18.32 -8.98
C ILE A 208 6.45 16.80 -9.08
N LEU A 209 7.06 16.23 -8.03
CA LEU A 209 7.09 14.80 -7.77
C LEU A 209 6.06 14.48 -6.70
N ALA A 210 4.94 13.89 -7.11
CA ALA A 210 3.83 13.53 -6.25
C ALA A 210 4.08 12.16 -5.59
N GLY A 211 4.01 12.10 -4.26
CA GLY A 211 4.22 10.91 -3.46
C GLY A 211 3.01 10.46 -2.67
N HIS A 212 3.20 9.38 -1.92
CA HIS A 212 2.12 8.71 -1.21
C HIS A 212 1.52 9.54 -0.06
N GLU A 213 2.26 10.51 0.50
CA GLU A 213 1.69 11.36 1.56
C GLU A 213 0.56 12.27 1.05
N ILE A 214 0.49 12.56 -0.26
CA ILE A 214 -0.68 13.23 -0.85
C ILE A 214 -1.94 12.37 -0.65
N ALA A 215 -1.83 11.06 -0.83
CA ALA A 215 -2.95 10.14 -0.61
C ALA A 215 -3.26 9.96 0.89
N THR A 216 -2.25 9.75 1.74
CA THR A 216 -2.44 9.53 3.18
C THR A 216 -3.00 10.75 3.90
N ASP A 217 -2.61 11.95 3.48
CA ASP A 217 -3.11 13.22 4.02
C ASP A 217 -4.43 13.68 3.35
N ARG A 218 -4.92 12.91 2.35
CA ARG A 218 -6.12 13.23 1.55
C ARG A 218 -6.04 14.63 0.93
N ALA A 219 -4.93 14.89 0.24
CA ALA A 219 -4.55 16.19 -0.30
C ALA A 219 -4.66 16.28 -1.83
N PHE A 220 -5.49 15.44 -2.49
CA PHE A 220 -5.65 15.45 -3.95
C PHE A 220 -6.09 16.81 -4.49
N GLU A 221 -7.07 17.43 -3.83
CA GLU A 221 -7.57 18.74 -4.21
C GLU A 221 -6.52 19.83 -4.02
N GLU A 222 -5.89 19.89 -2.86
CA GLU A 222 -4.91 20.91 -2.51
C GLU A 222 -3.64 20.81 -3.38
N ALA A 223 -3.17 19.58 -3.64
CA ALA A 223 -2.03 19.36 -4.54
C ALA A 223 -2.38 19.72 -6.00
N GLY A 224 -3.60 19.42 -6.44
CA GLY A 224 -4.13 19.83 -7.74
C GLY A 224 -4.19 21.34 -7.88
N ASN A 225 -4.76 22.03 -6.89
CA ASN A 225 -4.87 23.49 -6.86
C ASN A 225 -3.50 24.17 -6.93
N MET A 226 -2.50 23.66 -6.17
CA MET A 226 -1.14 24.17 -6.25
C MET A 226 -0.51 23.96 -7.63
N ALA A 227 -0.68 22.78 -8.21
CA ALA A 227 -0.19 22.50 -9.57
C ALA A 227 -0.87 23.40 -10.62
N ASP A 228 -2.14 23.70 -10.46
CA ASP A 228 -2.87 24.63 -11.31
C ASP A 228 -2.33 26.06 -11.23
N VAL A 229 -2.04 26.55 -10.03
CA VAL A 229 -1.48 27.90 -9.82
C VAL A 229 -0.09 28.02 -10.43
N LEU A 230 0.76 27.03 -10.21
CA LEU A 230 2.13 27.00 -10.77
C LEU A 230 2.13 26.74 -12.29
N GLY A 231 1.15 26.01 -12.80
CA GLY A 231 1.11 25.56 -14.20
C GLY A 231 2.30 24.70 -14.55
N CYS A 232 2.71 23.77 -13.66
CA CYS A 232 3.88 22.95 -13.81
C CYS A 232 3.51 21.47 -13.99
N ALA A 233 4.40 20.70 -14.63
CA ALA A 233 4.24 19.28 -14.80
C ALA A 233 4.24 18.55 -13.44
N VAL A 234 3.41 17.52 -13.31
CA VAL A 234 3.35 16.65 -12.14
C VAL A 234 3.63 15.22 -12.57
N TYR A 235 4.60 14.58 -11.96
CA TYR A 235 4.87 13.16 -12.11
C TYR A 235 4.66 12.43 -10.79
N GLN A 236 4.10 11.23 -10.84
CA GLN A 236 4.08 10.35 -9.68
C GLN A 236 5.46 9.71 -9.48
N GLN A 237 5.83 9.44 -8.23
CA GLN A 237 7.11 8.84 -7.85
C GLN A 237 7.39 7.49 -8.54
N THR A 238 8.67 7.09 -8.57
CA THR A 238 9.16 5.89 -9.27
C THR A 238 8.61 4.57 -8.75
N VAL A 239 8.35 4.46 -7.45
CA VAL A 239 7.70 3.30 -6.83
C VAL A 239 6.21 3.61 -6.67
N GLN A 240 5.41 3.02 -7.55
CA GLN A 240 3.98 3.31 -7.67
C GLN A 240 3.18 2.25 -6.91
N TYR A 241 2.81 2.53 -5.68
CA TYR A 241 2.03 1.61 -4.85
C TYR A 241 0.67 2.17 -4.40
N GLY A 242 0.19 3.19 -5.11
CA GLY A 242 -1.09 3.83 -4.88
C GLY A 242 -1.38 4.92 -5.88
N ALA A 243 -2.57 5.49 -5.82
CA ALA A 243 -2.93 6.71 -6.51
C ALA A 243 -2.40 7.91 -5.70
N HIS A 244 -1.47 8.68 -6.25
CA HIS A 244 -0.80 9.77 -5.52
C HIS A 244 -1.14 11.16 -6.06
N PHE A 245 -1.88 11.23 -7.17
CA PHE A 245 -2.33 12.50 -7.75
C PHE A 245 -3.51 12.23 -8.71
N PRO A 246 -4.48 13.15 -8.85
CA PRO A 246 -5.60 12.96 -9.78
C PRO A 246 -5.11 12.89 -11.24
N SER A 247 -5.29 11.73 -11.88
CA SER A 247 -4.67 11.47 -13.19
C SER A 247 -5.29 12.27 -14.34
N THR A 248 -6.54 12.71 -14.20
CA THR A 248 -7.23 13.56 -15.20
C THR A 248 -6.84 15.04 -15.12
N HIS A 249 -6.02 15.41 -14.11
CA HIS A 249 -5.57 16.79 -13.95
C HIS A 249 -4.71 17.24 -15.16
N PRO A 250 -4.90 18.46 -15.69
CA PRO A 250 -4.19 18.94 -16.87
C PRO A 250 -2.67 18.86 -16.78
N CYS A 251 -2.12 19.05 -15.59
CA CYS A 251 -0.68 19.04 -15.31
C CYS A 251 -0.09 17.65 -15.10
N PHE A 252 -0.92 16.59 -14.96
CA PHE A 252 -0.43 15.25 -14.66
C PHE A 252 0.15 14.57 -15.91
N MET A 253 1.42 14.19 -15.83
CA MET A 253 2.17 13.60 -16.93
C MET A 253 2.28 12.08 -16.86
N GLY A 254 1.82 11.47 -15.76
CA GLY A 254 1.99 10.05 -15.47
C GLY A 254 3.02 9.81 -14.38
N ALA A 255 3.55 8.60 -14.31
CA ALA A 255 4.51 8.21 -13.31
C ALA A 255 5.93 8.13 -13.87
N LEU A 256 6.93 8.45 -13.06
CA LEU A 256 8.33 8.23 -13.41
C LEU A 256 8.62 6.73 -13.48
N SER A 257 9.48 6.35 -14.41
CA SER A 257 9.94 4.96 -14.54
C SER A 257 10.96 4.61 -13.44
N ARG A 258 11.35 3.33 -13.39
CA ARG A 258 12.45 2.86 -12.52
C ARG A 258 13.79 2.77 -13.28
N ASP A 259 13.83 3.31 -14.49
CA ASP A 259 15.04 3.43 -15.31
C ASP A 259 15.67 4.79 -15.07
N GLN A 260 16.92 4.80 -14.60
CA GLN A 260 17.61 6.02 -14.17
C GLN A 260 17.86 6.97 -15.32
N GLN A 261 18.21 6.47 -16.51
CA GLN A 261 18.44 7.33 -17.68
C GLN A 261 17.13 7.96 -18.14
N GLN A 262 16.03 7.20 -18.22
CA GLN A 262 14.73 7.75 -18.58
C GLN A 262 14.25 8.81 -17.59
N VAL A 263 14.47 8.60 -16.28
CA VAL A 263 14.11 9.60 -15.26
C VAL A 263 14.93 10.86 -15.45
N ARG A 264 16.25 10.73 -15.67
CA ARG A 264 17.13 11.87 -15.95
C ARG A 264 16.69 12.64 -17.19
N ASP A 265 16.37 11.93 -18.27
CA ASP A 265 15.91 12.56 -19.52
C ASP A 265 14.58 13.30 -19.32
N VAL A 266 13.64 12.71 -18.59
CA VAL A 266 12.36 13.35 -18.25
C VAL A 266 12.54 14.61 -17.40
N LEU A 267 13.47 14.58 -16.43
CA LEU A 267 13.68 15.69 -15.51
C LEU A 267 14.60 16.79 -16.08
N SER A 268 15.43 16.49 -17.07
CA SER A 268 16.42 17.43 -17.64
C SER A 268 15.87 18.79 -18.13
N PRO A 269 14.62 18.92 -18.63
CA PRO A 269 14.06 20.20 -19.04
C PRO A 269 13.67 21.14 -17.88
N TYR A 270 13.64 20.64 -16.65
CA TYR A 270 13.15 21.37 -15.49
C TYR A 270 14.30 21.98 -14.68
N ASP A 271 14.01 23.06 -13.95
CA ASP A 271 15.00 23.84 -13.18
C ASP A 271 14.74 23.84 -11.65
N LEU A 272 13.69 23.16 -11.21
CA LEU A 272 13.37 22.95 -9.79
C LEU A 272 12.52 21.71 -9.64
N LEU A 273 12.92 20.78 -8.74
CA LEU A 273 12.14 19.61 -8.34
C LEU A 273 11.42 19.89 -7.02
N ILE A 274 10.11 19.92 -7.05
CA ILE A 274 9.24 20.07 -5.87
C ILE A 274 8.71 18.69 -5.49
N VAL A 275 9.14 18.18 -4.36
CA VAL A 275 8.80 16.83 -3.88
C VAL A 275 7.73 16.95 -2.80
N LEU A 276 6.54 16.40 -3.07
CA LEU A 276 5.39 16.42 -2.15
C LEU A 276 5.16 15.00 -1.60
N GLY A 277 5.65 14.75 -0.39
CA GLY A 277 5.44 13.49 0.33
C GLY A 277 5.93 12.24 -0.40
N ALA A 278 6.98 12.38 -1.22
CA ALA A 278 7.56 11.32 -2.03
C ALA A 278 8.96 10.92 -1.55
N ASP A 279 9.35 9.69 -1.91
CA ASP A 279 10.76 9.28 -1.89
C ASP A 279 11.46 9.89 -3.10
N VAL A 280 12.56 10.61 -2.88
CA VAL A 280 13.27 11.24 -4.01
C VAL A 280 14.00 10.18 -4.82
N LEU A 281 13.40 9.87 -5.98
CA LEU A 281 13.97 9.01 -7.02
C LEU A 281 14.52 7.68 -6.49
N ARG A 282 13.73 6.99 -5.63
CA ARG A 282 14.08 5.65 -5.15
C ARG A 282 14.08 4.67 -6.33
N MET A 283 15.24 4.11 -6.63
CA MET A 283 15.43 3.12 -7.69
C MET A 283 15.49 1.70 -7.14
N SER A 284 15.08 0.73 -7.95
CA SER A 284 15.10 -0.68 -7.55
C SER A 284 16.37 -1.42 -7.98
N VAL A 285 17.10 -0.88 -8.94
CA VAL A 285 18.32 -1.47 -9.51
C VAL A 285 19.35 -0.39 -9.68
N TRP A 286 20.59 -0.70 -9.32
CA TRP A 286 21.72 0.19 -9.55
C TRP A 286 22.02 0.33 -11.05
N ALA A 287 22.31 1.55 -11.49
CA ALA A 287 22.89 1.85 -12.80
C ALA A 287 23.95 2.96 -12.63
N PRO A 288 24.92 3.05 -13.53
CA PRO A 288 26.02 4.04 -13.44
C PRO A 288 25.58 5.48 -13.77
N VAL A 289 24.28 5.73 -13.87
CA VAL A 289 23.70 7.05 -14.20
C VAL A 289 22.90 7.55 -13.01
N GLU A 290 23.19 8.76 -12.54
CA GLU A 290 22.36 9.42 -11.53
C GLU A 290 21.02 9.87 -12.15
N PRO A 291 19.88 9.52 -11.54
CA PRO A 291 18.57 9.86 -12.08
C PRO A 291 18.23 11.35 -11.98
N LEU A 292 18.85 12.07 -11.04
CA LEU A 292 18.69 13.51 -10.90
C LEU A 292 19.64 14.24 -11.86
N PRO A 293 19.18 15.21 -12.67
CA PRO A 293 20.05 16.08 -13.44
C PRO A 293 21.03 16.85 -12.55
N ASP A 294 22.26 17.09 -13.07
CA ASP A 294 23.32 17.74 -12.31
C ASP A 294 22.90 19.17 -11.90
N GLY A 295 23.10 19.49 -10.62
CA GLY A 295 22.80 20.80 -10.08
C GLY A 295 21.32 21.16 -9.99
N MET A 296 20.41 20.22 -10.18
CA MET A 296 18.97 20.46 -10.04
C MET A 296 18.60 20.69 -8.58
N PRO A 297 18.08 21.87 -8.20
CA PRO A 297 17.66 22.15 -6.83
C PRO A 297 16.39 21.39 -6.47
N ILE A 298 16.27 21.03 -5.21
CA ILE A 298 15.14 20.25 -4.66
C ILE A 298 14.50 21.01 -3.51
N ILE A 299 13.18 21.07 -3.52
CA ILE A 299 12.33 21.37 -2.35
C ILE A 299 11.66 20.08 -1.92
N GLN A 300 11.77 19.67 -0.66
CA GLN A 300 11.07 18.53 -0.09
C GLN A 300 10.09 18.98 0.98
N ILE A 301 8.82 18.59 0.84
CA ILE A 301 7.77 18.81 1.83
C ILE A 301 7.15 17.45 2.17
N GLY A 302 7.01 17.14 3.45
CA GLY A 302 6.43 15.88 3.92
C GLY A 302 6.64 15.63 5.40
N GLN A 303 6.22 14.48 5.89
CA GLN A 303 6.28 14.13 7.31
C GLN A 303 7.47 13.22 7.65
N ARG A 304 8.17 12.67 6.64
CA ARG A 304 9.27 11.71 6.80
C ARG A 304 10.62 12.40 6.72
N ASP A 305 11.05 12.95 7.85
CA ASP A 305 12.33 13.67 7.98
C ASP A 305 13.56 12.81 7.62
N TRP A 306 13.53 11.50 7.91
CA TRP A 306 14.60 10.58 7.50
C TRP A 306 14.83 10.52 5.98
N GLU A 307 13.79 10.72 5.18
CA GLU A 307 13.89 10.66 3.71
C GLU A 307 14.37 12.00 3.11
N MET A 308 14.31 13.10 3.87
CA MET A 308 14.68 14.42 3.40
C MET A 308 16.20 14.59 3.31
N GLY A 309 16.69 14.98 2.13
CA GLY A 309 18.13 15.16 1.90
C GLY A 309 18.95 13.86 1.96
N LYS A 310 18.33 12.71 2.08
CA LYS A 310 18.99 11.41 2.30
C LYS A 310 19.86 10.98 1.11
N ASN A 311 19.33 11.05 -0.10
CA ASN A 311 20.03 10.60 -1.30
C ASN A 311 20.58 11.77 -2.11
N PHE A 312 19.92 12.92 -2.09
CA PHE A 312 20.30 14.11 -2.85
C PHE A 312 20.25 15.34 -1.94
N PRO A 313 21.23 16.26 -2.05
CA PRO A 313 21.19 17.52 -1.32
C PRO A 313 19.89 18.28 -1.62
N THR A 314 19.23 18.78 -0.60
CA THR A 314 17.94 19.47 -0.70
C THR A 314 18.11 20.92 -0.30
N GLU A 315 17.67 21.85 -1.17
CA GLU A 315 17.75 23.29 -0.91
C GLU A 315 16.82 23.70 0.24
N MET A 316 15.59 23.18 0.24
CA MET A 316 14.62 23.43 1.31
C MET A 316 13.94 22.11 1.72
N ALA A 317 14.16 21.66 2.95
CA ALA A 317 13.52 20.49 3.54
C ALA A 317 12.54 20.93 4.63
N VAL A 318 11.25 20.68 4.44
CA VAL A 318 10.19 21.18 5.29
C VAL A 318 9.36 20.00 5.83
N ARG A 319 9.50 19.73 7.13
CA ARG A 319 8.68 18.71 7.79
C ARG A 319 7.30 19.28 8.12
N ALA A 320 6.29 18.86 7.35
CA ALA A 320 4.94 19.36 7.48
C ALA A 320 3.92 18.38 6.87
N ASP A 321 2.64 18.54 7.24
CA ASP A 321 1.50 17.88 6.61
C ASP A 321 1.29 18.44 5.20
N ILE A 322 1.09 17.58 4.22
CA ILE A 322 0.96 17.98 2.81
C ILE A 322 -0.31 18.80 2.62
N LYS A 323 -1.44 18.36 3.14
CA LYS A 323 -2.72 19.04 2.97
C LYS A 323 -2.70 20.45 3.55
N GLU A 324 -2.32 20.56 4.81
CA GLU A 324 -2.29 21.85 5.52
C GLU A 324 -1.27 22.81 4.86
N THR A 325 -0.13 22.29 4.40
CA THR A 325 0.89 23.10 3.74
C THR A 325 0.40 23.61 2.39
N MET A 326 -0.18 22.74 1.55
CA MET A 326 -0.69 23.17 0.23
C MET A 326 -1.85 24.15 0.36
N ALA A 327 -2.76 23.92 1.30
CA ALA A 327 -3.87 24.82 1.58
C ALA A 327 -3.40 26.24 2.00
N ALA A 328 -2.31 26.32 2.78
CA ALA A 328 -1.74 27.60 3.20
C ALA A 328 -0.86 28.26 2.12
N LEU A 329 -0.09 27.47 1.37
CA LEU A 329 0.88 27.96 0.39
C LEU A 329 0.23 28.45 -0.91
N THR A 330 -0.83 27.78 -1.39
CA THR A 330 -1.47 28.10 -2.66
C THR A 330 -1.98 29.55 -2.75
N PRO A 331 -2.70 30.10 -1.74
CA PRO A 331 -3.10 31.51 -1.76
C PRO A 331 -1.91 32.49 -1.74
N ILE A 332 -0.81 32.12 -1.10
CA ILE A 332 0.41 32.94 -1.07
C ILE A 332 1.05 32.99 -2.48
N LEU A 333 1.14 31.83 -3.15
CA LEU A 333 1.60 31.74 -4.55
C LEU A 333 0.75 32.62 -5.49
N GLU A 334 -0.59 32.54 -5.38
CA GLU A 334 -1.49 33.36 -6.18
C GLU A 334 -1.29 34.86 -5.95
N LYS A 335 -1.24 35.28 -4.68
CA LYS A 335 -1.08 36.68 -4.29
C LYS A 335 0.27 37.23 -4.75
N ARG A 336 1.37 36.51 -4.49
CA ARG A 336 2.75 36.96 -4.79
C ARG A 336 3.08 36.86 -6.27
N GLY A 337 2.63 35.79 -6.94
CA GLY A 337 2.86 35.57 -8.37
C GLY A 337 2.03 36.46 -9.26
N GLY A 338 0.85 36.88 -8.78
CA GLY A 338 -0.04 37.84 -9.45
C GLY A 338 -0.36 37.48 -10.89
N GLN A 339 -0.52 38.50 -11.74
CA GLN A 339 -0.89 38.31 -13.15
C GLN A 339 0.21 37.62 -13.97
N ASN A 340 1.48 37.78 -13.59
CA ASN A 340 2.60 37.16 -14.29
C ASN A 340 2.55 35.64 -14.15
N LEU A 341 2.41 35.12 -12.92
CA LEU A 341 2.30 33.68 -12.66
C LEU A 341 1.03 33.13 -13.33
N LYS A 342 -0.09 33.81 -13.22
CA LYS A 342 -1.36 33.41 -13.85
C LYS A 342 -1.24 33.26 -15.37
N SER A 343 -0.62 34.21 -16.03
CA SER A 343 -0.40 34.17 -17.47
C SER A 343 0.54 33.04 -17.88
N LYS A 344 1.64 32.86 -17.12
CA LYS A 344 2.61 31.76 -17.30
C LYS A 344 1.92 30.40 -17.13
N SER A 345 1.15 30.23 -16.03
CA SER A 345 0.42 29.01 -15.74
C SER A 345 -0.57 28.64 -16.85
N THR A 346 -1.37 29.61 -17.32
CA THR A 346 -2.33 29.39 -18.41
C THR A 346 -1.63 28.86 -19.67
N LYS A 347 -0.55 29.52 -20.10
CA LYS A 347 0.23 29.10 -21.27
C LYS A 347 0.85 27.72 -21.11
N ASN A 348 1.44 27.44 -19.93
CA ASN A 348 2.06 26.16 -19.66
C ASN A 348 1.03 25.02 -19.65
N LYS A 349 -0.13 25.23 -19.03
CA LYS A 349 -1.22 24.23 -19.00
C LYS A 349 -1.72 23.86 -20.40
N GLU A 350 -1.76 24.78 -21.34
CA GLU A 350 -2.11 24.47 -22.74
C GLU A 350 -1.09 23.49 -23.36
N VAL A 351 0.20 23.75 -23.13
CA VAL A 351 1.27 22.87 -23.60
C VAL A 351 1.19 21.50 -22.92
N LEU A 352 0.99 21.45 -21.60
CA LEU A 352 0.89 20.20 -20.85
C LEU A 352 -0.32 19.36 -21.30
N ARG A 353 -1.49 19.98 -21.50
CA ARG A 353 -2.71 19.30 -21.99
C ARG A 353 -2.51 18.57 -23.31
N SER A 354 -1.61 19.05 -24.18
CA SER A 354 -1.34 18.42 -25.47
C SER A 354 -0.57 17.10 -25.38
N LYS A 355 0.07 16.81 -24.23
CA LYS A 355 0.96 15.66 -24.03
C LYS A 355 0.85 15.01 -22.63
N ASN A 356 -0.17 15.36 -21.86
CA ASN A 356 -0.38 14.86 -20.50
C ASN A 356 -0.83 13.39 -20.48
N TRP A 357 -1.02 12.86 -19.27
CA TRP A 357 -1.47 11.49 -19.05
C TRP A 357 -2.75 11.16 -19.84
N THR A 358 -3.73 12.05 -19.89
CA THR A 358 -4.97 11.84 -20.65
C THR A 358 -4.70 11.58 -22.13
N LYS A 359 -3.81 12.37 -22.73
CA LYS A 359 -3.41 12.17 -24.15
C LYS A 359 -2.61 10.89 -24.36
N THR A 360 -1.74 10.56 -23.43
CA THR A 360 -0.98 9.30 -23.43
C THR A 360 -1.95 8.11 -23.35
N ARG A 361 -2.93 8.16 -22.44
CA ARG A 361 -3.97 7.12 -22.31
C ARG A 361 -4.81 6.97 -23.56
N GLU A 362 -5.28 8.10 -24.14
CA GLU A 362 -6.05 8.08 -25.41
C GLU A 362 -5.26 7.39 -26.54
N GLY A 363 -3.99 7.74 -26.70
CA GLY A 363 -3.11 7.14 -27.71
C GLY A 363 -2.89 5.65 -27.48
N LEU A 364 -2.56 5.25 -26.25
CA LEU A 364 -2.36 3.86 -25.86
C LEU A 364 -3.66 3.04 -26.05
N THR A 365 -4.79 3.55 -25.59
CA THR A 365 -6.10 2.88 -25.73
C THR A 365 -6.44 2.65 -27.21
N LYS A 366 -6.15 3.64 -28.08
CA LYS A 366 -6.36 3.48 -29.53
C LYS A 366 -5.50 2.35 -30.09
N GLN A 367 -4.21 2.33 -29.77
CA GLN A 367 -3.29 1.28 -30.21
C GLN A 367 -3.73 -0.12 -29.75
N LEU A 368 -4.15 -0.24 -28.46
CA LEU A 368 -4.59 -1.51 -27.90
C LEU A 368 -5.88 -2.04 -28.56
N LYS A 369 -6.80 -1.16 -28.96
CA LYS A 369 -8.02 -1.53 -29.67
C LYS A 369 -7.76 -2.06 -31.09
N GLU A 370 -6.65 -1.68 -31.69
CA GLU A 370 -6.21 -2.11 -33.03
C GLU A 370 -5.43 -3.44 -33.00
N LEU A 371 -5.06 -3.97 -31.81
CA LEU A 371 -4.37 -5.25 -31.69
C LEU A 371 -5.24 -6.41 -32.24
N PRO A 372 -4.63 -7.41 -32.88
CA PRO A 372 -5.33 -8.62 -33.29
C PRO A 372 -5.95 -9.34 -32.10
N LYS A 373 -7.23 -9.68 -32.19
CA LYS A 373 -7.95 -10.46 -31.16
C LYS A 373 -7.77 -11.96 -31.31
N SER A 374 -6.65 -12.40 -31.89
CA SER A 374 -6.30 -13.81 -32.12
C SER A 374 -4.96 -14.11 -31.45
N GLY A 375 -4.81 -15.31 -30.88
CA GLY A 375 -3.60 -15.70 -30.16
C GLY A 375 -3.65 -15.37 -28.66
N VAL A 376 -2.47 -15.28 -28.06
CA VAL A 376 -2.29 -15.05 -26.63
C VAL A 376 -2.70 -13.61 -26.27
N ILE A 377 -3.29 -13.44 -25.11
CA ILE A 377 -3.80 -12.13 -24.65
C ILE A 377 -2.64 -11.21 -24.28
N ASP A 378 -2.57 -10.03 -24.90
CA ASP A 378 -1.66 -8.97 -24.50
C ASP A 378 -2.05 -8.43 -23.11
N PRO A 379 -1.12 -8.33 -22.14
CA PRO A 379 -1.42 -7.85 -20.79
C PRO A 379 -1.98 -6.43 -20.74
N SER A 380 -1.54 -5.53 -21.61
CA SER A 380 -2.04 -4.15 -21.66
C SER A 380 -3.46 -4.08 -22.21
N TRP A 381 -3.76 -4.91 -23.22
CA TRP A 381 -5.12 -5.06 -23.72
C TRP A 381 -6.05 -5.65 -22.64
N MET A 382 -5.59 -6.66 -21.91
CA MET A 382 -6.31 -7.24 -20.77
C MET A 382 -6.65 -6.16 -19.74
N LEU A 383 -5.65 -5.36 -19.32
CA LEU A 383 -5.85 -4.27 -18.34
C LEU A 383 -6.86 -3.24 -18.83
N MET A 384 -6.72 -2.78 -20.08
CA MET A 384 -7.68 -1.85 -20.69
C MET A 384 -9.10 -2.43 -20.64
N THR A 385 -9.27 -3.70 -21.03
CA THR A 385 -10.58 -4.37 -21.04
C THR A 385 -11.15 -4.50 -19.63
N ILE A 386 -10.33 -4.84 -18.62
CA ILE A 386 -10.74 -4.90 -17.23
C ILE A 386 -11.22 -3.52 -16.77
N ILE A 387 -10.41 -2.48 -16.96
CA ILE A 387 -10.73 -1.11 -16.53
C ILE A 387 -12.04 -0.63 -17.18
N ASP A 388 -12.19 -0.84 -18.47
CA ASP A 388 -13.40 -0.41 -19.22
C ASP A 388 -14.67 -1.22 -18.83
N SER A 389 -14.52 -2.42 -18.24
CA SER A 389 -15.62 -3.29 -17.79
C SER A 389 -16.04 -3.03 -16.33
N MET A 390 -15.22 -2.37 -15.53
CA MET A 390 -15.49 -2.17 -14.11
C MET A 390 -16.35 -0.93 -13.82
N PRO A 391 -17.16 -0.94 -12.75
CA PRO A 391 -17.77 0.27 -12.20
C PRO A 391 -16.74 1.37 -11.96
N GLU A 392 -17.15 2.62 -12.14
CA GLU A 392 -16.24 3.77 -12.07
C GLU A 392 -15.55 3.91 -10.70
N ASP A 393 -16.23 3.53 -9.61
CA ASP A 393 -15.75 3.60 -8.23
C ASP A 393 -14.98 2.35 -7.77
N THR A 394 -14.66 1.43 -8.68
CA THR A 394 -13.89 0.21 -8.37
C THR A 394 -12.53 0.55 -7.77
N ILE A 395 -12.16 -0.20 -6.73
CA ILE A 395 -10.84 -0.15 -6.09
C ILE A 395 -9.96 -1.24 -6.71
N PHE A 396 -8.80 -0.85 -7.20
CA PHE A 396 -7.81 -1.77 -7.75
C PHE A 396 -6.75 -2.12 -6.72
N VAL A 397 -6.44 -3.42 -6.59
CA VAL A 397 -5.30 -3.93 -5.82
C VAL A 397 -4.33 -4.56 -6.81
N ASP A 398 -3.10 -4.06 -6.86
CA ASP A 398 -2.12 -4.44 -7.88
C ASP A 398 -0.89 -5.13 -7.30
N GLU A 399 -0.67 -6.34 -7.77
CA GLU A 399 0.58 -7.10 -7.64
C GLU A 399 0.86 -7.94 -8.91
N GLY A 400 0.46 -7.42 -10.08
CA GLY A 400 0.69 -8.10 -11.36
C GLY A 400 2.11 -7.96 -11.90
N ILE A 401 2.94 -7.15 -11.24
CA ILE A 401 4.37 -6.93 -11.53
C ILE A 401 4.59 -6.53 -13.00
N ILE A 402 5.03 -7.52 -13.82
CA ILE A 402 5.33 -7.31 -15.25
C ILE A 402 4.05 -7.19 -16.07
N SER A 403 3.02 -7.93 -15.70
CA SER A 403 1.74 -7.97 -16.44
C SER A 403 0.91 -6.70 -16.22
N THR A 404 1.21 -5.92 -15.17
CA THR A 404 0.54 -4.64 -14.87
C THR A 404 1.41 -3.41 -15.13
N ARG A 405 2.52 -3.56 -15.87
CA ARG A 405 3.43 -2.44 -16.18
C ARG A 405 2.73 -1.23 -16.82
N SER A 406 1.69 -1.45 -17.62
CA SER A 406 0.91 -0.38 -18.26
C SER A 406 -0.26 0.14 -17.41
N LEU A 407 -0.53 -0.45 -16.24
CA LEU A 407 -1.63 -0.04 -15.37
C LEU A 407 -1.61 1.46 -15.02
N PRO A 408 -0.47 2.08 -14.66
CA PRO A 408 -0.41 3.51 -14.35
C PRO A 408 -0.71 4.43 -15.54
N ALA A 409 -0.55 3.93 -16.77
CA ALA A 409 -0.89 4.67 -17.98
C ALA A 409 -2.36 4.50 -18.39
N LEU A 410 -3.05 3.49 -17.87
CA LEU A 410 -4.43 3.14 -18.25
C LEU A 410 -5.46 3.45 -17.17
N LEU A 411 -5.14 3.23 -15.88
CA LEU A 411 -6.08 3.36 -14.77
C LEU A 411 -6.25 4.83 -14.36
N PRO A 412 -7.49 5.38 -14.43
CA PRO A 412 -7.76 6.71 -13.90
C PRO A 412 -7.69 6.72 -12.37
N TYR A 413 -6.85 7.60 -11.80
CA TYR A 413 -6.83 7.89 -10.36
C TYR A 413 -7.82 9.01 -10.07
N ARG A 414 -9.01 8.68 -9.60
CA ARG A 414 -10.10 9.63 -9.26
C ARG A 414 -9.93 10.19 -7.86
N ASP A 415 -9.51 9.30 -6.97
CA ASP A 415 -9.28 9.56 -5.56
C ASP A 415 -8.10 8.71 -5.06
N GLU A 416 -7.69 8.93 -3.82
CA GLU A 416 -6.61 8.22 -3.16
C GLU A 416 -6.86 6.72 -2.97
N THR A 417 -8.10 6.26 -3.13
CA THR A 417 -8.49 4.85 -2.99
C THR A 417 -8.57 4.10 -4.32
N SER A 418 -8.34 4.77 -5.44
CA SER A 418 -8.44 4.18 -6.78
C SER A 418 -7.47 3.03 -7.00
N LEU A 419 -6.32 3.03 -6.32
CA LEU A 419 -5.28 2.00 -6.45
C LEU A 419 -4.57 1.77 -5.11
N PHE A 420 -4.40 0.50 -4.74
CA PHE A 420 -3.46 0.03 -3.73
C PHE A 420 -2.51 -0.97 -4.37
N GLY A 421 -1.21 -0.79 -4.18
CA GLY A 421 -0.17 -1.66 -4.71
C GLY A 421 0.87 -2.03 -3.67
N MET A 422 1.71 -2.98 -4.02
CA MET A 422 2.81 -3.46 -3.20
C MET A 422 3.90 -2.39 -3.07
N ALA A 423 4.14 -1.89 -1.85
CA ALA A 423 5.11 -0.83 -1.59
C ALA A 423 6.55 -1.34 -1.46
N SER A 424 6.75 -2.49 -0.82
CA SER A 424 8.06 -2.96 -0.36
C SER A 424 8.86 -3.77 -1.39
N GLY A 425 8.20 -4.29 -2.43
CA GLY A 425 8.78 -5.26 -3.36
C GLY A 425 8.72 -6.72 -2.89
N GLY A 426 8.26 -7.00 -1.67
CA GLY A 426 8.01 -8.35 -1.17
C GLY A 426 6.71 -8.92 -1.72
N ILE A 427 6.77 -9.94 -2.58
CA ILE A 427 5.60 -10.54 -3.22
C ILE A 427 4.75 -11.38 -2.25
N GLY A 428 3.46 -11.56 -2.58
CA GLY A 428 2.45 -12.23 -1.75
C GLY A 428 1.54 -11.27 -0.98
N TRP A 429 1.66 -9.97 -1.22
CA TRP A 429 0.86 -8.93 -0.57
C TRP A 429 -0.57 -8.85 -1.11
N GLY A 430 -0.76 -8.93 -2.44
CA GLY A 430 -1.99 -8.49 -3.10
C GLY A 430 -3.22 -9.34 -2.77
N VAL A 431 -3.10 -10.67 -2.69
CA VAL A 431 -4.24 -11.55 -2.40
C VAL A 431 -4.82 -11.28 -1.02
N PRO A 432 -4.04 -11.29 0.09
CA PRO A 432 -4.56 -10.99 1.42
C PRO A 432 -4.90 -9.51 1.61
N ALA A 433 -4.13 -8.59 1.05
CA ALA A 433 -4.42 -7.15 1.16
C ALA A 433 -5.79 -6.80 0.57
N ALA A 434 -6.20 -7.45 -0.54
CA ALA A 434 -7.52 -7.28 -1.11
C ALA A 434 -8.65 -7.63 -0.12
N CYS A 435 -8.45 -8.64 0.75
CA CYS A 435 -9.40 -8.94 1.84
C CYS A 435 -9.52 -7.76 2.82
N GLY A 436 -8.39 -7.18 3.21
CA GLY A 436 -8.37 -6.00 4.09
C GLY A 436 -9.02 -4.77 3.44
N VAL A 437 -8.73 -4.52 2.17
CA VAL A 437 -9.32 -3.42 1.39
C VAL A 437 -10.84 -3.59 1.28
N GLN A 438 -11.32 -4.80 0.96
CA GLN A 438 -12.76 -5.07 0.87
C GLN A 438 -13.46 -4.95 2.23
N ALA A 439 -12.81 -5.36 3.32
CA ALA A 439 -13.34 -5.16 4.66
C ALA A 439 -13.45 -3.68 5.05
N ALA A 440 -12.58 -2.82 4.51
CA ALA A 440 -12.64 -1.37 4.70
C ALA A 440 -13.75 -0.69 3.85
N TYR A 441 -14.06 -1.26 2.70
CA TYR A 441 -15.06 -0.75 1.73
C TYR A 441 -16.03 -1.86 1.30
N PRO A 442 -16.94 -2.31 2.19
CA PRO A 442 -17.79 -3.47 1.92
C PRO A 442 -18.75 -3.27 0.73
N ASP A 443 -19.13 -2.03 0.44
CA ASP A 443 -20.11 -1.70 -0.61
C ASP A 443 -19.48 -1.43 -1.98
N ARG A 444 -18.15 -1.23 -2.05
CA ARG A 444 -17.43 -0.96 -3.30
C ARG A 444 -16.90 -2.25 -3.92
N GLN A 445 -16.82 -2.26 -5.24
CA GLN A 445 -16.14 -3.34 -5.95
C GLN A 445 -14.63 -3.28 -5.72
N VAL A 446 -14.03 -4.39 -5.31
CA VAL A 446 -12.58 -4.58 -5.27
C VAL A 446 -12.18 -5.58 -6.34
N ILE A 447 -11.18 -5.23 -7.13
CA ILE A 447 -10.54 -6.12 -8.09
C ILE A 447 -9.05 -6.23 -7.79
N ALA A 448 -8.54 -7.44 -7.67
CA ALA A 448 -7.14 -7.70 -7.37
C ALA A 448 -6.46 -8.33 -8.60
N ILE A 449 -5.46 -7.67 -9.17
CA ILE A 449 -4.72 -8.13 -10.34
C ILE A 449 -3.34 -8.61 -9.88
N ILE A 450 -3.12 -9.91 -9.92
CA ILE A 450 -1.99 -10.59 -9.27
C ILE A 450 -1.24 -11.44 -10.30
N GLY A 451 0.08 -11.41 -10.26
CA GLY A 451 0.92 -12.32 -11.03
C GLY A 451 0.83 -13.76 -10.52
N ASP A 452 1.00 -14.74 -11.41
CA ASP A 452 0.98 -16.16 -11.09
C ASP A 452 1.97 -16.53 -9.96
N GLY A 453 3.21 -16.11 -10.08
CA GLY A 453 4.22 -16.34 -9.06
C GLY A 453 3.94 -15.64 -7.74
N SER A 454 3.41 -14.41 -7.78
CA SER A 454 3.05 -13.65 -6.57
C SER A 454 1.90 -14.30 -5.82
N SER A 455 0.89 -14.79 -6.54
CA SER A 455 -0.28 -15.42 -5.93
C SER A 455 0.07 -16.67 -5.12
N MET A 456 1.08 -17.44 -5.56
CA MET A 456 1.50 -18.67 -4.87
C MET A 456 2.16 -18.43 -3.51
N TYR A 457 2.60 -17.21 -3.21
CA TYR A 457 3.10 -16.85 -1.86
C TYR A 457 1.98 -16.74 -0.82
N SER A 458 0.74 -16.52 -1.27
CA SER A 458 -0.37 -16.19 -0.37
C SER A 458 -1.73 -16.72 -0.84
N ILE A 459 -1.73 -17.73 -1.70
CA ILE A 459 -2.93 -18.27 -2.36
C ILE A 459 -4.01 -18.72 -1.37
N GLN A 460 -3.63 -19.18 -0.17
CA GLN A 460 -4.55 -19.63 0.87
C GLN A 460 -5.42 -18.48 1.43
N ALA A 461 -5.10 -17.21 1.19
CA ALA A 461 -5.97 -16.09 1.55
C ALA A 461 -7.28 -16.07 0.73
N LEU A 462 -7.35 -16.76 -0.40
CA LEU A 462 -8.59 -17.00 -1.13
C LEU A 462 -9.64 -17.70 -0.25
N TRP A 463 -9.21 -18.66 0.59
CA TRP A 463 -10.10 -19.28 1.56
C TRP A 463 -10.69 -18.27 2.56
N THR A 464 -9.86 -17.33 3.05
CA THR A 464 -10.34 -16.27 3.93
C THR A 464 -11.40 -15.41 3.23
N ALA A 465 -11.15 -15.01 1.98
CA ALA A 465 -12.12 -14.26 1.19
C ALA A 465 -13.46 -15.01 1.03
N ALA A 466 -13.40 -16.32 0.74
CA ALA A 466 -14.60 -17.17 0.64
C ALA A 466 -15.32 -17.34 1.98
N ASN A 467 -14.59 -17.62 3.05
CA ASN A 467 -15.12 -17.78 4.41
C ASN A 467 -15.84 -16.52 4.88
N GLN A 468 -15.28 -15.35 4.60
CA GLN A 468 -15.84 -14.05 4.96
C GLN A 468 -16.82 -13.50 3.92
N ARG A 469 -17.07 -14.23 2.82
CA ARG A 469 -17.94 -13.82 1.70
C ARG A 469 -17.61 -12.42 1.15
N LEU A 470 -16.32 -12.12 1.04
CA LEU A 470 -15.86 -10.84 0.52
C LEU A 470 -15.99 -10.80 -1.02
N PRO A 471 -16.78 -9.90 -1.62
CA PRO A 471 -17.06 -9.90 -3.07
C PRO A 471 -15.90 -9.33 -3.89
N ILE A 472 -14.73 -9.96 -3.78
CA ILE A 472 -13.50 -9.58 -4.46
C ILE A 472 -13.39 -10.34 -5.79
N ASN A 473 -13.04 -9.66 -6.87
CA ASN A 473 -12.69 -10.28 -8.12
C ASN A 473 -11.17 -10.40 -8.25
N TYR A 474 -10.65 -11.63 -8.13
CA TYR A 474 -9.24 -11.94 -8.30
C TYR A 474 -8.93 -12.27 -9.76
N ILE A 475 -7.97 -11.55 -10.34
CA ILE A 475 -7.45 -11.81 -11.69
C ILE A 475 -6.01 -12.31 -11.56
N ILE A 476 -5.77 -13.55 -11.92
CA ILE A 476 -4.41 -14.11 -11.98
C ILE A 476 -3.86 -13.94 -13.39
N CYS A 477 -2.80 -13.19 -13.55
CA CYS A 477 -2.06 -13.04 -14.79
C CYS A 477 -1.11 -14.23 -14.94
N ASP A 478 -1.58 -15.27 -15.61
CA ASP A 478 -0.86 -16.53 -15.80
C ASP A 478 0.07 -16.44 -17.02
N ASN A 479 1.35 -16.13 -16.76
CA ASN A 479 2.40 -16.14 -17.78
C ASN A 479 3.36 -17.34 -17.64
N GLY A 480 3.14 -18.22 -16.66
CA GLY A 480 3.84 -19.49 -16.44
C GLY A 480 5.24 -19.34 -15.85
N GLY A 481 5.53 -18.26 -15.09
CA GLY A 481 6.82 -18.13 -14.40
C GLY A 481 7.20 -16.73 -13.95
N TYR A 482 8.40 -16.63 -13.40
CA TYR A 482 8.99 -15.37 -12.93
C TYR A 482 9.55 -14.52 -14.10
N ARG A 483 8.69 -14.02 -14.96
CA ARG A 483 9.09 -13.25 -16.16
C ARG A 483 9.99 -12.04 -15.83
N ILE A 484 9.71 -11.29 -14.76
CA ILE A 484 10.53 -10.14 -14.38
C ILE A 484 11.98 -10.53 -14.09
N ILE A 485 12.20 -11.71 -13.49
CA ILE A 485 13.54 -12.21 -13.18
C ILE A 485 14.26 -12.62 -14.48
N LYS A 486 13.56 -13.27 -15.42
CA LYS A 486 14.11 -13.63 -16.74
C LYS A 486 14.56 -12.39 -17.52
N GLU A 487 13.70 -11.35 -17.60
CA GLU A 487 14.05 -10.08 -18.26
C GLU A 487 15.29 -9.44 -17.62
N ARG A 488 15.40 -9.45 -16.28
CA ARG A 488 16.55 -8.92 -15.57
C ARG A 488 17.82 -9.73 -15.79
N LEU A 489 17.73 -11.07 -15.72
CA LEU A 489 18.87 -11.95 -15.98
C LEU A 489 19.42 -11.71 -17.39
N TYR A 490 18.53 -11.64 -18.39
CA TYR A 490 18.94 -11.36 -19.76
C TYR A 490 19.58 -9.95 -19.90
N ALA A 491 18.97 -8.94 -19.29
CA ALA A 491 19.50 -7.57 -19.34
C ALA A 491 20.89 -7.44 -18.70
N PHE A 492 21.17 -8.18 -17.60
CA PHE A 492 22.45 -8.09 -16.91
C PHE A 492 23.54 -9.02 -17.46
N HIS A 493 23.13 -10.20 -17.95
CA HIS A 493 24.09 -11.26 -18.28
C HIS A 493 24.07 -11.65 -19.77
N GLY A 494 23.10 -11.17 -20.55
CA GLY A 494 23.00 -11.45 -22.00
C GLY A 494 22.75 -12.92 -22.35
N ASN A 495 22.25 -13.73 -21.40
CA ASN A 495 21.97 -15.16 -21.62
C ASN A 495 20.56 -15.54 -21.11
N GLU A 496 20.12 -16.75 -21.45
CA GLU A 496 18.79 -17.28 -21.12
C GLU A 496 18.83 -18.47 -20.15
N ASN A 497 19.76 -18.49 -19.22
CA ASN A 497 19.90 -19.55 -18.20
C ASN A 497 18.81 -19.43 -17.11
N PHE A 498 17.56 -19.67 -17.47
CA PHE A 498 16.36 -19.44 -16.63
C PHE A 498 16.07 -20.61 -15.67
N ILE A 499 17.08 -21.03 -14.89
CA ILE A 499 16.96 -22.14 -13.95
C ILE A 499 16.04 -21.72 -12.79
N GLY A 500 14.97 -22.51 -12.54
CA GLY A 500 14.03 -22.27 -11.43
C GLY A 500 13.07 -21.09 -11.65
N MET A 501 12.89 -20.62 -12.88
CA MET A 501 12.07 -19.46 -13.22
C MET A 501 10.77 -19.79 -13.97
N ASP A 502 10.50 -21.06 -14.25
CA ASP A 502 9.31 -21.55 -14.97
C ASP A 502 8.41 -22.41 -14.08
N PHE A 503 7.09 -22.30 -14.30
CA PHE A 503 6.04 -23.10 -13.64
C PHE A 503 5.35 -24.02 -14.65
N LYS A 504 6.11 -24.90 -15.33
CA LYS A 504 5.58 -25.65 -16.47
C LYS A 504 5.32 -27.13 -16.16
N GLU A 505 6.13 -27.76 -15.33
CA GLU A 505 6.07 -29.20 -15.11
C GLU A 505 6.19 -29.54 -13.60
N PRO A 506 5.03 -29.59 -12.89
CA PRO A 506 3.68 -29.33 -13.39
C PRO A 506 3.35 -27.84 -13.49
N ALA A 507 2.45 -27.48 -14.41
CA ALA A 507 1.83 -26.15 -14.43
C ALA A 507 0.87 -25.97 -13.23
N VAL A 508 0.76 -24.75 -12.71
CA VAL A 508 -0.18 -24.46 -11.61
C VAL A 508 -1.61 -24.36 -12.17
N ASP A 509 -2.54 -25.11 -11.59
CA ASP A 509 -3.96 -25.00 -11.92
C ASP A 509 -4.66 -24.04 -10.94
N PHE A 510 -4.64 -22.73 -11.24
CA PHE A 510 -5.27 -21.71 -10.42
C PHE A 510 -6.79 -21.87 -10.30
N VAL A 511 -7.45 -22.40 -11.32
CA VAL A 511 -8.89 -22.67 -11.29
C VAL A 511 -9.20 -23.80 -10.33
N GLY A 512 -8.43 -24.90 -10.36
CA GLY A 512 -8.55 -26.00 -9.42
C GLY A 512 -8.26 -25.56 -7.98
N LEU A 513 -7.20 -24.77 -7.76
CA LEU A 513 -6.87 -24.21 -6.46
C LEU A 513 -8.00 -23.32 -5.90
N ALA A 514 -8.51 -22.40 -6.70
CA ALA A 514 -9.61 -21.52 -6.28
C ALA A 514 -10.87 -22.31 -5.92
N LYS A 515 -11.26 -23.31 -6.72
CA LYS A 515 -12.40 -24.19 -6.43
C LYS A 515 -12.22 -24.94 -5.10
N SER A 516 -11.02 -25.47 -4.85
CA SER A 516 -10.72 -26.18 -3.61
C SER A 516 -10.78 -25.27 -2.37
N LEU A 517 -10.57 -23.96 -2.55
CA LEU A 517 -10.65 -22.92 -1.53
C LEU A 517 -12.02 -22.23 -1.44
N GLY A 518 -13.00 -22.72 -2.22
CA GLY A 518 -14.40 -22.30 -2.14
C GLY A 518 -14.79 -21.13 -3.06
N LEU A 519 -13.97 -20.80 -4.09
CA LEU A 519 -14.30 -19.74 -5.03
C LEU A 519 -14.82 -20.28 -6.36
N PRO A 520 -15.90 -19.72 -6.92
CA PRO A 520 -16.18 -19.80 -8.35
C PRO A 520 -14.97 -19.31 -9.14
N SER A 521 -14.62 -20.02 -10.21
CA SER A 521 -13.42 -19.67 -10.96
C SER A 521 -13.49 -20.09 -12.43
N THR A 522 -12.91 -19.27 -13.29
CA THR A 522 -12.92 -19.42 -14.73
C THR A 522 -11.51 -19.23 -15.30
N ARG A 523 -11.16 -20.01 -16.32
CA ARG A 523 -9.93 -19.82 -17.11
C ARG A 523 -10.26 -19.09 -18.39
N VAL A 524 -9.52 -18.06 -18.70
CA VAL A 524 -9.59 -17.26 -19.93
C VAL A 524 -8.31 -17.48 -20.72
N THR A 525 -8.46 -17.99 -21.95
CA THR A 525 -7.35 -18.30 -22.85
C THR A 525 -7.38 -17.50 -24.13
N ASN A 526 -8.51 -16.86 -24.43
CA ASN A 526 -8.67 -16.03 -25.63
C ASN A 526 -9.46 -14.75 -25.32
N HIS A 527 -9.33 -13.77 -26.21
CA HIS A 527 -9.87 -12.42 -26.03
C HIS A 527 -11.40 -12.38 -25.85
N ASN A 528 -12.16 -13.29 -26.49
CA ASN A 528 -13.62 -13.26 -26.47
C ASN A 528 -14.19 -13.76 -25.12
N GLU A 529 -13.39 -14.47 -24.33
CA GLU A 529 -13.81 -15.05 -23.05
C GLU A 529 -13.71 -14.03 -21.90
N LEU A 530 -12.86 -12.99 -22.02
CA LEU A 530 -12.54 -12.10 -20.90
C LEU A 530 -13.76 -11.29 -20.44
N VAL A 531 -14.46 -10.62 -21.36
CA VAL A 531 -15.61 -9.77 -21.00
C VAL A 531 -16.75 -10.58 -20.39
N PRO A 532 -17.17 -11.73 -20.93
CA PRO A 532 -18.16 -12.59 -20.28
C PRO A 532 -17.73 -13.05 -18.88
N ALA A 533 -16.48 -13.46 -18.68
CA ALA A 533 -15.97 -13.88 -17.38
C ALA A 533 -15.96 -12.73 -16.35
N LEU A 534 -15.62 -11.51 -16.78
CA LEU A 534 -15.68 -10.33 -15.92
C LEU A 534 -17.12 -9.99 -15.53
N GLN A 535 -18.07 -10.09 -16.47
CA GLN A 535 -19.47 -9.82 -16.18
C GLN A 535 -20.05 -10.83 -15.19
N GLU A 536 -19.79 -12.13 -15.39
CA GLU A 536 -20.22 -13.19 -14.46
C GLU A 536 -19.66 -12.95 -13.06
N ALA A 537 -18.38 -12.54 -12.96
CA ALA A 537 -17.75 -12.24 -11.69
C ALA A 537 -18.32 -10.99 -11.03
N LEU A 538 -18.71 -9.95 -11.77
CA LEU A 538 -19.34 -8.75 -11.26
C LEU A 538 -20.77 -8.99 -10.77
N ASP A 539 -21.50 -9.89 -11.43
CA ASP A 539 -22.87 -10.25 -11.05
C ASP A 539 -22.92 -11.08 -9.75
N ASN A 540 -21.83 -11.79 -9.42
CA ASN A 540 -21.70 -12.55 -8.17
C ASN A 540 -21.20 -11.66 -7.02
N ARG A 541 -22.14 -11.05 -6.29
CA ARG A 541 -21.86 -10.26 -5.07
C ARG A 541 -21.91 -11.08 -3.78
N ALA A 542 -22.19 -12.39 -3.86
CA ALA A 542 -22.33 -13.26 -2.68
C ALA A 542 -20.98 -13.68 -2.08
N GLY A 543 -19.89 -13.53 -2.80
CA GLY A 543 -18.54 -13.90 -2.38
C GLY A 543 -17.49 -13.61 -3.45
N PRO A 544 -16.25 -14.06 -3.23
CA PRO A 544 -15.15 -13.80 -4.15
C PRO A 544 -15.24 -14.66 -5.42
N ASN A 545 -14.58 -14.17 -6.49
CA ASN A 545 -14.40 -14.89 -7.75
C ASN A 545 -12.92 -14.90 -8.13
N LEU A 546 -12.52 -15.90 -8.95
CA LEU A 546 -11.18 -15.92 -9.52
C LEU A 546 -11.26 -16.15 -11.04
N ILE A 547 -10.56 -15.30 -11.79
CA ILE A 547 -10.36 -15.45 -13.23
C ILE A 547 -8.86 -15.63 -13.48
N SER A 548 -8.46 -16.80 -13.99
CA SER A 548 -7.08 -17.04 -14.43
C SER A 548 -6.98 -16.69 -15.92
N VAL A 549 -6.21 -15.66 -16.24
CA VAL A 549 -6.03 -15.18 -17.60
C VAL A 549 -4.66 -15.59 -18.11
N SER A 550 -4.64 -16.44 -19.17
CA SER A 550 -3.39 -16.78 -19.84
C SER A 550 -2.92 -15.59 -20.67
N VAL A 551 -1.82 -14.98 -20.25
CA VAL A 551 -1.29 -13.78 -20.89
C VAL A 551 0.02 -14.05 -21.63
N ASP A 552 0.35 -13.16 -22.55
CA ASP A 552 1.59 -13.23 -23.31
C ASP A 552 2.81 -13.30 -22.38
N LYS A 553 3.67 -14.27 -22.65
CA LYS A 553 4.92 -14.51 -21.92
C LYS A 553 6.03 -13.55 -22.36
N GLY A 554 5.79 -12.72 -23.39
CA GLY A 554 6.79 -11.91 -24.04
C GLY A 554 7.86 -12.74 -24.74
N ARG A 555 9.07 -12.18 -24.85
CA ARG A 555 10.19 -12.87 -25.50
C ARG A 555 10.66 -14.13 -24.75
N PHE A 556 10.41 -14.23 -23.40
CA PHE A 556 11.02 -15.27 -22.57
C PHE A 556 9.99 -16.19 -21.90
#